data_1dac35db9b56a1e732d660d40514d565
#
_entry.id   1dac35db9b56a1e732d660d40514d565
#
_cell.length_a   1.000
_cell.length_b   1.000
_cell.length_c   1.000
_cell.angle_alpha   90.00
_cell.angle_beta   90.00
_cell.angle_gamma   90.00
#
_symmetry.space_group_name_H-M   'P 1'
#
loop_
_entity.id
_entity.type
_entity.pdbx_description
1 polymer ?
#
loop_
_entity_poly.entity_id
_entity_poly.type
_entity_poly.pdbx_seq_one_letter_code
_entity_poly.pdbx_strand_id
1 'polypeptide(L)'
;KDRIHEIKALLENSGYELLGEGSLSLLYGKPMEEENTYRTLVSSHVDCVYKNCFAKDEDELCWKGTFDNSATNAAVIDLMLRGELDESVLVAFTGDEEKDSAGAIEIMQMLGRMECLVGKALVLDVTNEGWEDEAAFSIENDHGFDIITGYHIVELLQASGTSCVFVHEAEPDETWEYSKGSSSDLPGIPCLSLCLPVCGNMHGDDGVLLRKSSVIPYEDILRKLANAVF
;
A
#
# COMPACT_ATOMS: atom_id res chain seq x y z
N LYS A 1 11.81 14.12 2.02
CA LYS A 1 11.59 15.17 0.97
C LYS A 1 12.05 14.69 -0.41
N ASP A 2 13.17 13.97 -0.48
CA ASP A 2 13.74 13.54 -1.76
C ASP A 2 12.87 12.47 -2.44
N ARG A 3 12.37 11.47 -1.71
CA ARG A 3 11.50 10.41 -2.26
C ARG A 3 10.20 10.96 -2.87
N ILE A 4 9.51 11.89 -2.21
CA ILE A 4 8.31 12.53 -2.75
C ILE A 4 8.62 13.24 -4.08
N HIS A 5 9.74 13.93 -4.17
CA HIS A 5 10.16 14.61 -5.40
C HIS A 5 10.48 13.61 -6.52
N GLU A 6 11.15 12.51 -6.19
CA GLU A 6 11.46 11.44 -7.16
C GLU A 6 10.19 10.74 -7.66
N ILE A 7 9.24 10.45 -6.79
CA ILE A 7 7.94 9.87 -7.19
C ILE A 7 7.19 10.80 -8.14
N LYS A 8 7.14 12.11 -7.84
CA LYS A 8 6.53 13.09 -8.77
C LYS A 8 7.19 13.08 -10.13
N ALA A 9 8.52 13.02 -10.19
CA ALA A 9 9.26 12.98 -11.45
C ALA A 9 9.01 11.66 -12.22
N LEU A 10 8.95 10.52 -11.53
CA LEU A 10 8.65 9.22 -12.14
C LEU A 10 7.25 9.16 -12.73
N LEU A 11 6.27 9.77 -12.08
CA LEU A 11 4.88 9.70 -12.46
C LEU A 11 4.43 10.83 -13.41
N GLU A 12 5.28 11.77 -13.75
CA GLU A 12 4.96 12.95 -14.58
C GLU A 12 4.26 12.60 -15.91
N ASN A 13 4.60 11.42 -16.48
CA ASN A 13 4.03 10.97 -17.76
C ASN A 13 3.35 9.59 -17.66
N SER A 14 2.93 9.19 -16.48
CA SER A 14 2.36 7.86 -16.22
C SER A 14 0.88 7.70 -16.63
N GLY A 15 0.22 8.81 -17.02
CA GLY A 15 -1.23 8.83 -17.24
C GLY A 15 -2.05 8.98 -15.95
N TYR A 16 -1.39 9.14 -14.80
CA TYR A 16 -2.01 9.50 -13.52
C TYR A 16 -1.88 11.00 -13.27
N GLU A 17 -2.92 11.60 -12.72
CA GLU A 17 -2.95 13.01 -12.34
C GLU A 17 -2.69 13.14 -10.83
N LEU A 18 -1.92 14.14 -10.43
CA LEU A 18 -1.78 14.53 -9.04
C LEU A 18 -3.06 15.25 -8.61
N LEU A 19 -3.95 14.55 -7.92
CA LEU A 19 -5.25 15.05 -7.48
C LEU A 19 -5.15 15.90 -6.21
N GLY A 20 -4.16 15.61 -5.37
CA GLY A 20 -3.93 16.34 -4.13
C GLY A 20 -2.48 16.25 -3.67
N GLU A 21 -2.01 17.33 -3.05
CA GLU A 21 -0.68 17.42 -2.45
C GLU A 21 -0.80 18.05 -1.06
N GLY A 22 -0.31 17.36 -0.05
CA GLY A 22 -0.19 17.85 1.31
C GLY A 22 1.26 18.18 1.65
N SER A 23 1.51 18.44 2.93
CA SER A 23 2.87 18.64 3.43
C SER A 23 3.67 17.32 3.51
N LEU A 24 2.95 16.21 3.69
CA LEU A 24 3.48 14.86 3.92
C LEU A 24 2.86 13.83 2.97
N SER A 25 2.02 14.21 2.02
CA SER A 25 1.27 13.26 1.23
C SER A 25 1.04 13.71 -0.22
N LEU A 26 0.93 12.72 -1.10
CA LEU A 26 0.52 12.88 -2.49
C LEU A 26 -0.65 11.94 -2.77
N LEU A 27 -1.66 12.42 -3.49
CA LEU A 27 -2.78 11.60 -3.95
C LEU A 27 -2.84 11.63 -5.46
N TYR A 28 -2.73 10.46 -6.08
CA TYR A 28 -2.84 10.27 -7.52
C TYR A 28 -4.09 9.50 -7.91
N GLY A 29 -4.58 9.74 -9.12
CA GLY A 29 -5.67 8.99 -9.73
C GLY A 29 -5.73 9.21 -11.23
N LYS A 30 -6.52 8.41 -11.92
CA LYS A 30 -6.90 8.66 -13.30
C LYS A 30 -8.18 9.48 -13.36
N PRO A 31 -8.39 10.29 -14.42
CA PRO A 31 -9.68 10.91 -14.68
C PRO A 31 -10.78 9.85 -14.75
N MET A 32 -11.93 10.13 -14.13
CA MET A 32 -13.11 9.27 -14.22
C MET A 32 -14.23 9.98 -14.93
N GLU A 33 -14.96 9.24 -15.77
CA GLU A 33 -16.15 9.76 -16.47
C GLU A 33 -17.41 9.73 -15.61
N GLU A 34 -17.47 8.79 -14.62
CA GLU A 34 -18.65 8.61 -13.78
C GLU A 34 -18.46 9.25 -12.40
N GLU A 35 -19.35 10.20 -12.06
CA GLU A 35 -19.50 10.74 -10.72
C GLU A 35 -20.22 9.70 -9.81
N ASN A 36 -19.88 9.68 -8.51
CA ASN A 36 -20.46 8.80 -7.48
C ASN A 36 -20.09 7.31 -7.55
N THR A 37 -18.99 6.95 -8.18
CA THR A 37 -18.46 5.59 -8.12
C THR A 37 -17.52 5.45 -6.91
N TYR A 38 -17.66 4.35 -6.16
CA TYR A 38 -16.73 4.02 -5.10
C TYR A 38 -15.35 3.71 -5.67
N ARG A 39 -14.32 4.31 -5.04
CA ARG A 39 -12.92 4.11 -5.42
C ARG A 39 -12.21 3.16 -4.45
N THR A 40 -11.13 2.56 -4.90
CA THR A 40 -10.19 1.85 -4.05
C THR A 40 -9.01 2.77 -3.78
N LEU A 41 -8.62 2.92 -2.51
CA LEU A 41 -7.40 3.61 -2.13
C LEU A 41 -6.27 2.58 -1.94
N VAL A 42 -5.13 2.81 -2.57
CA VAL A 42 -3.87 2.11 -2.28
C VAL A 42 -2.95 3.12 -1.62
N SER A 43 -2.54 2.87 -0.39
CA SER A 43 -1.65 3.74 0.40
C SER A 43 -0.31 3.06 0.62
N SER A 44 0.77 3.80 0.46
CA SER A 44 2.13 3.31 0.72
C SER A 44 2.98 4.45 1.28
N HIS A 45 3.59 4.24 2.45
CA HIS A 45 4.39 5.30 3.06
C HIS A 45 5.76 5.45 2.39
N VAL A 46 6.30 6.66 2.42
CA VAL A 46 7.56 7.03 1.74
C VAL A 46 8.64 7.51 2.70
N ASP A 47 8.32 7.73 3.96
CA ASP A 47 9.34 8.00 4.97
C ASP A 47 10.10 6.75 5.35
N CYS A 48 11.11 6.89 6.14
CA CYS A 48 11.91 5.79 6.68
C CYS A 48 12.80 6.29 7.80
N VAL A 49 13.18 5.37 8.68
CA VAL A 49 14.10 5.63 9.81
C VAL A 49 15.57 5.47 9.46
N TYR A 50 15.89 4.97 8.26
CA TYR A 50 17.26 4.67 7.87
C TYR A 50 18.12 5.92 7.65
N LYS A 51 19.37 5.85 8.08
CA LYS A 51 20.39 6.89 7.78
C LYS A 51 20.89 6.81 6.34
N ASN A 52 21.00 5.57 5.82
CA ASN A 52 21.44 5.31 4.46
C ASN A 52 20.54 4.26 3.82
N CYS A 53 20.00 4.57 2.66
CA CYS A 53 19.22 3.61 1.88
C CYS A 53 20.13 2.85 0.93
N PHE A 54 19.94 1.54 0.85
CA PHE A 54 20.66 0.70 -0.11
C PHE A 54 19.82 -0.50 -0.51
N ALA A 55 20.12 -1.07 -1.67
CA ALA A 55 19.64 -2.36 -2.12
C ALA A 55 20.75 -3.04 -2.91
N LYS A 56 20.95 -4.33 -2.71
CA LYS A 56 21.96 -5.15 -3.41
C LYS A 56 21.47 -6.58 -3.59
N ASP A 57 22.03 -7.26 -4.57
CA ASP A 57 21.93 -8.72 -4.63
C ASP A 57 22.72 -9.33 -3.46
N GLU A 58 22.04 -10.13 -2.65
CA GLU A 58 22.71 -10.89 -1.58
C GLU A 58 23.12 -12.27 -2.10
N ASP A 59 22.18 -12.95 -2.78
CA ASP A 59 22.41 -14.22 -3.43
C ASP A 59 21.42 -14.43 -4.61
N GLU A 60 21.30 -15.65 -5.12
CA GLU A 60 20.37 -15.99 -6.21
C GLU A 60 18.90 -15.86 -5.80
N LEU A 61 18.57 -15.99 -4.52
CA LEU A 61 17.20 -16.04 -4.00
C LEU A 61 16.74 -14.72 -3.39
N CYS A 62 17.66 -13.93 -2.84
CA CYS A 62 17.32 -12.75 -2.06
C CYS A 62 18.07 -11.50 -2.50
N TRP A 63 17.37 -10.38 -2.35
CA TRP A 63 17.99 -9.06 -2.21
C TRP A 63 18.18 -8.73 -0.73
N LYS A 64 19.17 -7.89 -0.43
CA LYS A 64 19.35 -7.27 0.87
C LYS A 64 19.28 -5.76 0.75
N GLY A 65 18.51 -5.11 1.61
CA GLY A 65 18.37 -3.67 1.54
C GLY A 65 17.47 -3.07 2.61
N THR A 66 17.33 -1.76 2.54
CA THR A 66 16.44 -0.95 3.37
C THR A 66 15.09 -0.83 2.64
N PHE A 67 14.28 -1.89 2.72
CA PHE A 67 13.09 -2.04 1.90
C PHE A 67 11.82 -1.43 2.48
N ASP A 68 11.87 -1.00 3.72
CA ASP A 68 10.79 -0.30 4.39
C ASP A 68 10.77 1.20 4.00
N ASN A 69 9.78 1.69 3.25
CA ASN A 69 8.77 0.94 2.51
C ASN A 69 9.05 1.04 0.98
N SER A 70 10.33 1.07 0.60
CA SER A 70 10.74 1.26 -0.80
C SER A 70 10.34 0.09 -1.72
N ALA A 71 10.21 -1.14 -1.18
CA ALA A 71 9.84 -2.30 -1.99
C ALA A 71 8.38 -2.24 -2.45
N THR A 72 7.46 -1.93 -1.56
CA THR A 72 6.03 -1.81 -1.89
C THR A 72 5.75 -0.55 -2.69
N ASN A 73 6.47 0.56 -2.41
CA ASN A 73 6.46 1.74 -3.27
C ASN A 73 6.85 1.40 -4.72
N ALA A 74 7.90 0.60 -4.90
CA ALA A 74 8.32 0.18 -6.24
C ALA A 74 7.24 -0.65 -6.94
N ALA A 75 6.59 -1.58 -6.23
CA ALA A 75 5.53 -2.41 -6.77
C ALA A 75 4.33 -1.58 -7.26
N VAL A 76 3.82 -0.66 -6.45
CA VAL A 76 2.67 0.17 -6.86
C VAL A 76 3.04 1.15 -7.98
N ILE A 77 4.25 1.73 -7.95
CA ILE A 77 4.73 2.62 -9.02
C ILE A 77 4.87 1.85 -10.33
N ASP A 78 5.38 0.63 -10.32
CA ASP A 78 5.50 -0.20 -11.51
C ASP A 78 4.12 -0.50 -12.13
N LEU A 79 3.12 -0.86 -11.32
CA LEU A 79 1.73 -1.04 -11.78
C LEU A 79 1.15 0.25 -12.37
N MET A 80 1.42 1.41 -11.77
CA MET A 80 1.01 2.70 -12.31
C MET A 80 1.66 2.99 -13.66
N LEU A 81 2.98 2.79 -13.79
CA LEU A 81 3.74 3.03 -15.02
C LEU A 81 3.31 2.10 -16.16
N ARG A 82 2.93 0.87 -15.84
CA ARG A 82 2.36 -0.09 -16.81
C ARG A 82 0.88 0.16 -17.12
N GLY A 83 0.23 1.05 -16.37
CA GLY A 83 -1.19 1.36 -16.55
C GLY A 83 -2.14 0.23 -16.12
N GLU A 84 -1.71 -0.66 -15.24
CA GLU A 84 -2.41 -1.87 -14.83
C GLU A 84 -3.40 -1.69 -13.67
N LEU A 85 -3.47 -0.49 -13.08
CA LEU A 85 -4.52 -0.13 -12.13
C LEU A 85 -5.67 0.55 -12.86
N ASP A 86 -6.90 0.18 -12.51
CA ASP A 86 -8.12 0.72 -13.10
C ASP A 86 -8.31 2.21 -12.75
N GLU A 87 -9.19 2.89 -13.48
CA GLU A 87 -9.49 4.31 -13.24
C GLU A 87 -10.12 4.57 -11.86
N SER A 88 -10.77 3.56 -11.28
CA SER A 88 -11.32 3.63 -9.93
C SER A 88 -10.27 3.59 -8.82
N VAL A 89 -9.00 3.31 -9.14
CA VAL A 89 -7.94 3.21 -8.13
C VAL A 89 -7.29 4.57 -7.89
N LEU A 90 -7.24 4.96 -6.62
CA LEU A 90 -6.44 6.06 -6.11
C LEU A 90 -5.15 5.51 -5.50
N VAL A 91 -4.04 6.20 -5.69
CA VAL A 91 -2.77 5.86 -5.05
C VAL A 91 -2.30 7.01 -4.19
N ALA A 92 -2.10 6.75 -2.91
CA ALA A 92 -1.56 7.68 -1.94
C ALA A 92 -0.12 7.31 -1.60
N PHE A 93 0.75 8.31 -1.58
CA PHE A 93 2.08 8.21 -1.01
C PHE A 93 2.11 9.10 0.24
N THR A 94 2.38 8.49 1.40
CA THR A 94 2.23 9.10 2.70
C THR A 94 3.57 9.21 3.42
N GLY A 95 3.73 10.17 4.27
CA GLY A 95 4.88 10.33 5.14
C GLY A 95 4.48 10.39 6.60
N ASP A 96 5.48 10.29 7.48
CA ASP A 96 5.33 10.29 8.94
C ASP A 96 4.61 9.05 9.49
N GLU A 97 4.61 7.95 8.70
CA GLU A 97 4.06 6.66 9.14
C GLU A 97 4.82 6.17 10.37
N GLU A 98 6.13 6.22 10.34
CA GLU A 98 7.08 5.79 11.39
C GLU A 98 6.92 6.51 12.75
N LYS A 99 5.90 7.39 12.88
CA LYS A 99 5.59 8.13 14.09
C LYS A 99 4.10 8.24 14.37
N ASP A 100 3.43 9.12 13.64
CA ASP A 100 2.05 9.56 13.93
C ASP A 100 1.10 9.36 12.74
N SER A 101 1.54 8.75 11.64
CA SER A 101 0.77 8.52 10.38
C SER A 101 0.08 9.80 9.86
N ALA A 102 0.74 10.96 10.04
CA ALA A 102 0.16 12.25 9.69
C ALA A 102 -0.16 12.37 8.19
N GLY A 103 0.59 11.66 7.33
CA GLY A 103 0.32 11.60 5.89
C GLY A 103 -1.02 10.93 5.57
N ALA A 104 -1.37 9.84 6.25
CA ALA A 104 -2.67 9.18 6.09
C ALA A 104 -3.82 10.10 6.54
N ILE A 105 -3.63 10.85 7.62
CA ILE A 105 -4.61 11.85 8.06
C ILE A 105 -4.81 12.95 7.01
N GLU A 106 -3.72 13.43 6.37
CA GLU A 106 -3.81 14.39 5.26
C GLU A 106 -4.60 13.82 4.08
N ILE A 107 -4.38 12.56 3.71
CA ILE A 107 -5.12 11.87 2.64
C ILE A 107 -6.61 11.82 2.97
N MET A 108 -7.00 11.43 4.18
CA MET A 108 -8.41 11.44 4.62
C MET A 108 -9.04 12.82 4.49
N GLN A 109 -8.32 13.88 4.86
CA GLN A 109 -8.79 15.26 4.70
C GLN A 109 -8.93 15.67 3.22
N MET A 110 -8.03 15.21 2.34
CA MET A 110 -8.13 15.45 0.90
C MET A 110 -9.36 14.77 0.31
N LEU A 111 -9.56 13.48 0.60
CA LEU A 111 -10.73 12.72 0.16
C LEU A 111 -12.03 13.40 0.59
N GLY A 112 -12.09 13.90 1.84
CA GLY A 112 -13.25 14.65 2.33
C GLY A 112 -13.52 15.95 1.58
N ARG A 113 -12.48 16.74 1.33
CA ARG A 113 -12.65 17.98 0.55
C ARG A 113 -13.06 17.74 -0.91
N MET A 114 -12.70 16.58 -1.46
CA MET A 114 -13.05 16.17 -2.81
C MET A 114 -14.42 15.47 -2.88
N GLU A 115 -15.06 15.24 -1.74
CA GLU A 115 -16.29 14.43 -1.65
C GLU A 115 -16.12 13.04 -2.31
N CYS A 116 -14.90 12.49 -2.26
CA CYS A 116 -14.55 11.25 -2.93
C CYS A 116 -14.99 10.05 -2.11
N LEU A 117 -15.82 9.21 -2.70
CA LEU A 117 -16.28 7.97 -2.06
C LEU A 117 -15.22 6.88 -2.20
N VAL A 118 -14.71 6.38 -1.08
CA VAL A 118 -13.76 5.26 -1.04
C VAL A 118 -14.43 4.06 -0.39
N GLY A 119 -14.51 2.96 -1.13
CA GLY A 119 -15.15 1.72 -0.65
C GLY A 119 -14.21 0.82 0.14
N LYS A 120 -12.92 0.90 -0.14
CA LYS A 120 -11.87 0.15 0.59
C LYS A 120 -10.50 0.82 0.45
N ALA A 121 -9.63 0.55 1.42
CA ALA A 121 -8.22 0.93 1.34
C ALA A 121 -7.31 -0.31 1.50
N LEU A 122 -6.23 -0.33 0.74
CA LEU A 122 -5.13 -1.27 0.85
C LEU A 122 -3.92 -0.47 1.32
N VAL A 123 -3.42 -0.78 2.50
CA VAL A 123 -2.17 -0.20 3.03
C VAL A 123 -1.04 -1.15 2.69
N LEU A 124 -0.01 -0.63 2.05
CA LEU A 124 1.12 -1.44 1.61
C LEU A 124 2.28 -1.26 2.57
N ASP A 125 2.85 -2.37 3.03
CA ASP A 125 4.00 -2.35 3.92
C ASP A 125 4.91 -3.56 3.74
N VAL A 126 6.01 -3.62 4.47
CA VAL A 126 6.84 -4.81 4.66
C VAL A 126 6.64 -5.36 6.07
N THR A 127 6.88 -6.66 6.24
CA THR A 127 6.66 -7.33 7.54
C THR A 127 7.62 -8.50 7.72
N ASN A 128 7.85 -8.91 8.96
CA ASN A 128 8.51 -10.19 9.24
C ASN A 128 7.54 -11.38 9.20
N GLU A 129 6.24 -11.11 9.20
CA GLU A 129 5.22 -12.16 9.17
C GLU A 129 5.22 -12.89 7.81
N GLY A 130 5.00 -14.20 7.86
CA GLY A 130 4.99 -15.04 6.66
C GLY A 130 6.37 -15.39 6.09
N TRP A 131 7.47 -14.84 6.65
CA TRP A 131 8.80 -15.22 6.17
C TRP A 131 9.10 -16.71 6.41
N GLU A 132 8.88 -17.21 7.60
CA GLU A 132 9.14 -18.63 7.93
C GLU A 132 8.17 -19.59 7.19
N ASP A 133 7.00 -19.11 6.80
CA ASP A 133 5.99 -19.85 6.04
C ASP A 133 6.25 -19.84 4.53
N GLU A 134 7.32 -19.20 4.07
CA GLU A 134 7.61 -18.97 2.65
C GLU A 134 6.45 -18.28 1.91
N ALA A 135 5.67 -17.48 2.61
CA ALA A 135 4.56 -16.75 2.03
C ALA A 135 5.08 -15.67 1.05
N ALA A 136 4.34 -15.45 -0.02
CA ALA A 136 4.65 -14.40 -0.97
C ALA A 136 4.16 -13.03 -0.48
N PHE A 137 3.12 -13.01 0.37
CA PHE A 137 2.57 -11.82 1.00
C PHE A 137 1.83 -12.20 2.29
N SER A 138 1.56 -11.20 3.13
CA SER A 138 0.61 -11.31 4.25
C SER A 138 -0.56 -10.35 4.08
N ILE A 139 -1.68 -10.69 4.71
CA ILE A 139 -2.83 -9.81 4.91
C ILE A 139 -2.91 -9.54 6.41
N GLU A 140 -2.83 -8.29 6.79
CA GLU A 140 -2.74 -7.85 8.18
C GLU A 140 -3.78 -6.77 8.48
N ASN A 141 -4.09 -6.59 9.76
CA ASN A 141 -4.89 -5.46 10.25
C ASN A 141 -6.19 -5.19 9.47
N ASP A 142 -7.02 -6.23 9.27
CA ASP A 142 -8.30 -6.09 8.60
C ASP A 142 -9.31 -5.33 9.46
N HIS A 143 -9.78 -4.19 8.98
CA HIS A 143 -10.71 -3.32 9.68
C HIS A 143 -11.95 -3.00 8.83
N GLY A 144 -13.11 -3.18 9.43
CA GLY A 144 -14.38 -2.66 8.90
C GLY A 144 -14.97 -3.38 7.70
N PHE A 145 -14.38 -4.46 7.22
CA PHE A 145 -14.98 -5.26 6.16
C PHE A 145 -16.21 -6.03 6.67
N ASP A 146 -17.28 -5.99 5.89
CA ASP A 146 -18.40 -6.89 6.12
C ASP A 146 -18.06 -8.33 5.71
N ILE A 147 -18.87 -9.27 6.19
CA ILE A 147 -18.63 -10.71 5.97
C ILE A 147 -18.60 -11.07 4.47
N ILE A 148 -19.42 -10.41 3.65
CA ILE A 148 -19.51 -10.72 2.21
C ILE A 148 -18.25 -10.25 1.50
N THR A 149 -17.84 -9.02 1.74
CA THR A 149 -16.59 -8.46 1.19
C THR A 149 -15.37 -9.27 1.64
N GLY A 150 -15.30 -9.62 2.93
CA GLY A 150 -14.24 -10.49 3.45
C GLY A 150 -14.19 -11.85 2.76
N TYR A 151 -15.35 -12.45 2.49
CA TYR A 151 -15.43 -13.72 1.75
C TYR A 151 -14.91 -13.58 0.31
N HIS A 152 -15.27 -12.52 -0.40
CA HIS A 152 -14.78 -12.27 -1.77
C HIS A 152 -13.27 -12.02 -1.81
N ILE A 153 -12.72 -11.33 -0.81
CA ILE A 153 -11.27 -11.19 -0.68
C ILE A 153 -10.61 -12.57 -0.55
N VAL A 154 -11.12 -13.43 0.34
CA VAL A 154 -10.58 -14.79 0.54
C VAL A 154 -10.69 -15.62 -0.74
N GLU A 155 -11.83 -15.57 -1.45
CA GLU A 155 -11.98 -16.27 -2.74
C GLU A 155 -10.95 -15.82 -3.77
N LEU A 156 -10.72 -14.51 -3.87
CA LEU A 156 -9.72 -13.93 -4.79
C LEU A 156 -8.31 -14.40 -4.44
N LEU A 157 -7.96 -14.41 -3.13
CA LEU A 157 -6.68 -14.89 -2.64
C LEU A 157 -6.49 -16.39 -2.93
N GLN A 158 -7.50 -17.20 -2.68
CA GLN A 158 -7.46 -18.65 -2.98
C GLN A 158 -7.33 -18.91 -4.48
N ALA A 159 -8.05 -18.16 -5.30
CA ALA A 159 -7.96 -18.27 -6.76
C ALA A 159 -6.59 -17.85 -7.32
N SER A 160 -5.82 -17.05 -6.61
CA SER A 160 -4.46 -16.69 -7.00
C SER A 160 -3.51 -17.89 -6.96
N GLY A 161 -3.78 -18.87 -6.11
CA GLY A 161 -2.92 -20.03 -5.88
C GLY A 161 -1.58 -19.68 -5.21
N THR A 162 -1.45 -18.46 -4.70
CA THR A 162 -0.22 -17.94 -4.09
C THR A 162 -0.24 -18.16 -2.58
N SER A 163 0.89 -18.57 -2.01
CA SER A 163 1.04 -18.73 -0.56
C SER A 163 0.92 -17.39 0.15
N CYS A 164 0.04 -17.30 1.15
CA CYS A 164 -0.11 -16.12 1.98
C CYS A 164 -0.41 -16.52 3.43
N VAL A 165 -0.16 -15.59 4.35
CA VAL A 165 -0.55 -15.68 5.74
C VAL A 165 -1.54 -14.57 6.10
N PHE A 166 -2.36 -14.83 7.12
CA PHE A 166 -3.30 -13.84 7.68
C PHE A 166 -2.89 -13.55 9.11
N VAL A 167 -2.71 -12.27 9.43
CA VAL A 167 -2.36 -11.79 10.77
C VAL A 167 -3.45 -10.80 11.20
N HIS A 168 -4.39 -11.28 11.99
CA HIS A 168 -5.57 -10.49 12.37
C HIS A 168 -5.23 -9.25 13.20
N GLU A 169 -4.27 -9.38 14.12
CA GLU A 169 -3.80 -8.27 14.97
C GLU A 169 -2.27 -8.18 14.83
N ALA A 170 -1.81 -7.38 13.89
CA ALA A 170 -0.41 -7.00 13.74
C ALA A 170 -0.11 -5.68 14.49
N GLU A 171 1.11 -5.18 14.36
CA GLU A 171 1.44 -3.85 14.86
C GLU A 171 0.58 -2.77 14.18
N PRO A 172 0.14 -1.73 14.88
CA PRO A 172 -0.66 -0.65 14.30
C PRO A 172 0.09 0.03 13.14
N ASP A 173 -0.65 0.29 12.06
CA ASP A 173 -0.18 0.98 10.88
C ASP A 173 -1.22 2.03 10.40
N GLU A 174 -1.09 2.54 9.18
CA GLU A 174 -2.01 3.53 8.61
C GLU A 174 -3.46 3.02 8.48
N THR A 175 -3.73 1.70 8.53
CA THR A 175 -5.11 1.18 8.51
C THR A 175 -5.95 1.73 9.66
N TRP A 176 -5.31 2.00 10.80
CA TRP A 176 -5.99 2.59 11.94
C TRP A 176 -6.52 4.00 11.63
N GLU A 177 -5.79 4.81 10.87
CA GLU A 177 -6.24 6.15 10.51
C GLU A 177 -7.36 6.11 9.46
N TYR A 178 -7.27 5.23 8.47
CA TYR A 178 -8.31 5.04 7.47
C TYR A 178 -9.60 4.47 8.07
N SER A 179 -9.50 3.48 8.96
CA SER A 179 -10.67 2.83 9.56
C SER A 179 -11.47 3.71 10.51
N LYS A 180 -10.83 4.64 11.19
CA LYS A 180 -11.52 5.58 12.10
C LYS A 180 -12.35 6.63 11.36
N GLY A 181 -11.97 6.98 10.14
CA GLY A 181 -12.47 8.16 9.47
C GLY A 181 -11.91 9.47 10.08
N SER A 182 -11.95 10.54 9.34
CA SER A 182 -11.68 11.86 9.89
C SER A 182 -12.98 12.45 10.42
N SER A 183 -12.99 12.86 11.69
CA SER A 183 -14.02 13.59 12.42
C SER A 183 -15.24 14.05 11.58
N SER A 184 -16.40 13.53 11.86
CA SER A 184 -17.77 13.92 11.48
C SER A 184 -18.20 13.80 10.01
N ASP A 185 -17.36 14.00 9.03
CA ASP A 185 -17.78 14.17 7.63
C ASP A 185 -17.36 13.02 6.69
N LEU A 186 -16.40 12.17 7.10
CA LEU A 186 -16.04 10.97 6.36
C LEU A 186 -16.13 9.73 7.26
N PRO A 187 -16.97 8.77 6.90
CA PRO A 187 -16.99 7.48 7.59
C PRO A 187 -15.63 6.78 7.45
N GLY A 188 -15.32 5.91 8.40
CA GLY A 188 -14.16 5.04 8.29
C GLY A 188 -14.21 4.20 7.00
N ILE A 189 -13.06 3.99 6.40
CA ILE A 189 -12.90 3.21 5.18
C ILE A 189 -12.53 1.78 5.60
N PRO A 190 -13.25 0.75 5.13
CA PRO A 190 -12.80 -0.63 5.29
C PRO A 190 -11.40 -0.80 4.70
N CYS A 191 -10.48 -1.32 5.48
CA CYS A 191 -9.09 -1.40 5.07
C CYS A 191 -8.37 -2.65 5.58
N LEU A 192 -7.31 -3.01 4.90
CA LEU A 192 -6.37 -4.05 5.30
C LEU A 192 -4.96 -3.66 4.87
N SER A 193 -3.96 -4.23 5.55
CA SER A 193 -2.57 -4.16 5.12
C SER A 193 -2.24 -5.33 4.21
N LEU A 194 -1.63 -5.03 3.07
CA LEU A 194 -1.04 -6.00 2.16
C LEU A 194 0.48 -5.86 2.28
N CYS A 195 1.10 -6.79 3.01
CA CYS A 195 2.51 -6.66 3.36
C CYS A 195 3.39 -7.65 2.59
N LEU A 196 4.61 -7.21 2.31
CA LEU A 196 5.63 -8.00 1.64
C LEU A 196 6.59 -8.61 2.68
N PRO A 197 6.66 -9.95 2.81
CA PRO A 197 7.51 -10.59 3.81
C PRO A 197 8.98 -10.33 3.61
N VAL A 198 9.65 -9.89 4.67
CA VAL A 198 11.09 -9.66 4.76
C VAL A 198 11.67 -10.35 6.00
N CYS A 199 12.98 -10.50 6.06
CA CYS A 199 13.65 -11.09 7.21
C CYS A 199 14.74 -10.18 7.74
N GLY A 200 14.67 -9.86 9.01
CA GLY A 200 15.68 -9.06 9.70
C GLY A 200 15.07 -7.95 10.55
N ASN A 201 15.90 -7.02 10.98
CA ASN A 201 15.44 -5.85 11.71
C ASN A 201 15.01 -4.76 10.69
N MET A 202 13.70 -4.57 10.53
CA MET A 202 13.14 -3.63 9.55
C MET A 202 13.66 -2.20 9.74
N HIS A 203 13.89 -1.78 10.97
CA HIS A 203 14.39 -0.44 11.26
C HIS A 203 15.92 -0.40 11.48
N GLY A 204 16.63 -1.48 11.12
CA GLY A 204 18.08 -1.58 11.26
C GLY A 204 18.86 -1.07 10.04
N ASP A 205 19.96 -0.34 10.29
CA ASP A 205 20.84 0.16 9.21
C ASP A 205 21.49 -0.98 8.38
N ASP A 206 21.45 -2.24 8.86
CA ASP A 206 21.97 -3.41 8.14
C ASP A 206 20.99 -3.92 7.05
N GLY A 207 19.77 -3.41 7.05
CA GLY A 207 18.71 -3.80 6.12
C GLY A 207 18.16 -5.20 6.37
N VAL A 208 17.19 -5.58 5.57
CA VAL A 208 16.48 -6.86 5.62
C VAL A 208 16.69 -7.65 4.33
N LEU A 209 16.37 -8.95 4.39
CA LEU A 209 16.33 -9.83 3.22
C LEU A 209 14.91 -9.81 2.62
N LEU A 210 14.83 -9.70 1.30
CA LEU A 210 13.60 -9.81 0.52
C LEU A 210 13.76 -10.93 -0.51
N ARG A 211 12.80 -11.87 -0.54
CA ARG A 211 12.79 -12.93 -1.55
C ARG A 211 12.44 -12.36 -2.93
N LYS A 212 13.29 -12.64 -3.91
CA LYS A 212 13.05 -12.25 -5.31
C LYS A 212 11.77 -12.89 -5.87
N SER A 213 11.47 -14.12 -5.44
CA SER A 213 10.29 -14.87 -5.86
C SER A 213 8.97 -14.30 -5.34
N SER A 214 8.97 -13.47 -4.31
CA SER A 214 7.75 -12.89 -3.73
C SER A 214 7.26 -11.66 -4.49
N VAL A 215 8.12 -10.96 -5.22
CA VAL A 215 7.81 -9.65 -5.82
C VAL A 215 6.69 -9.74 -6.87
N ILE A 216 6.82 -10.63 -7.85
CA ILE A 216 5.81 -10.79 -8.91
C ILE A 216 4.45 -11.26 -8.35
N PRO A 217 4.38 -12.28 -7.47
CA PRO A 217 3.13 -12.66 -6.82
C PRO A 217 2.51 -11.53 -5.98
N TYR A 218 3.34 -10.72 -5.30
CA TYR A 218 2.88 -9.56 -4.55
C TYR A 218 2.25 -8.50 -5.46
N GLU A 219 2.90 -8.13 -6.56
CA GLU A 219 2.34 -7.20 -7.55
C GLU A 219 1.04 -7.72 -8.16
N ASP A 220 0.97 -9.01 -8.50
CA ASP A 220 -0.23 -9.62 -9.08
C ASP A 220 -1.42 -9.57 -8.12
N ILE A 221 -1.20 -9.87 -6.83
CA ILE A 221 -2.27 -9.79 -5.84
C ILE A 221 -2.66 -8.35 -5.52
N LEU A 222 -1.70 -7.43 -5.44
CA LEU A 222 -1.97 -6.00 -5.29
C LEU A 222 -2.87 -5.49 -6.42
N ARG A 223 -2.51 -5.78 -7.67
CA ARG A 223 -3.30 -5.42 -8.84
C ARG A 223 -4.72 -5.99 -8.79
N LYS A 224 -4.86 -7.27 -8.45
CA LYS A 224 -6.17 -7.95 -8.35
C LYS A 224 -7.04 -7.34 -7.26
N LEU A 225 -6.48 -7.12 -6.07
CA LEU A 225 -7.21 -6.53 -4.94
C LEU A 225 -7.58 -5.06 -5.19
N ALA A 226 -6.67 -4.30 -5.81
CA ALA A 226 -6.91 -2.90 -6.11
C ALA A 226 -8.04 -2.71 -7.15
N ASN A 227 -8.03 -3.52 -8.21
CA ASN A 227 -9.01 -3.44 -9.30
C ASN A 227 -10.33 -4.16 -9.00
N ALA A 228 -10.39 -4.99 -7.96
CA ALA A 228 -11.62 -5.71 -7.64
C ALA A 228 -12.71 -4.75 -7.13
N VAL A 229 -13.92 -4.92 -7.66
CA VAL A 229 -15.12 -4.24 -7.16
C VAL A 229 -15.87 -5.26 -6.29
N PHE A 230 -16.11 -4.91 -5.03
CA PHE A 230 -16.82 -5.75 -4.06
C PHE A 230 -18.13 -5.08 -3.64
#